data_8f8e491d564a50c6417d1c7ca0df24e2
#
_entry.id   8f8e491d564a50c6417d1c7ca0df24e2
#
_cell.length_a   1.000
_cell.length_b   1.000
_cell.length_c   1.000
_cell.angle_alpha   90.00
_cell.angle_beta   90.00
_cell.angle_gamma   90.00
#
_symmetry.space_group_name_H-M   'P 1'
#
loop_
_entity.id
_entity.type
_entity.pdbx_description
1 polymer ?
#
loop_
_entity_poly.entity_id
_entity_poly.type
_entity_poly.pdbx_seq_one_letter_code
_entity_poly.pdbx_strand_id
1 'polypeptide(L)'
;GDIVKSYLPVGMPDEFYFEDWLSYSTTDLTNSTPSGSVVVRTYSEDFYGYYLINSSIKVPVMKQSMMKGGRYFLKQGDTWSWGTPDDISVGDYFLDNDGNEVEVTSKTEVAQEETFYSLDVEDIDTYFTSDILVHNIPPGKCFTGDTMITLADGTYQKIKHIELGAKVKTYDVEENTLQNSPVLEVVKVLHDNLVKYKFNDNTEIMATDDHPFYVASDSYIDSDYRPLEVGDEVLNDELNKLSVISVEKIDGLIETYNINKTDNGNKDFSNRVVVSDESETE
;
A
#
# COMPACT_ATOMS: atom_id res chain seq x y z
N GLY A 1 -7.52 -11.19 17.18
CA GLY A 1 -7.89 -9.78 17.05
C GLY A 1 -9.31 -9.48 17.47
N ASP A 2 -9.63 -8.22 17.61
CA ASP A 2 -10.99 -7.76 17.83
C ASP A 2 -11.83 -8.00 16.58
N ILE A 3 -13.15 -8.18 16.74
CA ILE A 3 -14.07 -8.33 15.61
C ILE A 3 -14.72 -6.97 15.35
N VAL A 4 -14.60 -6.49 14.13
CA VAL A 4 -15.28 -5.28 13.65
C VAL A 4 -16.42 -5.65 12.70
N LYS A 5 -17.43 -4.79 12.65
CA LYS A 5 -18.53 -4.94 11.69
C LYS A 5 -18.01 -4.63 10.30
N SER A 6 -18.30 -5.51 9.35
CA SER A 6 -17.94 -5.38 7.96
C SER A 6 -19.15 -5.66 7.05
N TYR A 7 -18.99 -5.44 5.76
CA TYR A 7 -20.08 -5.52 4.81
C TYR A 7 -19.55 -5.84 3.42
N LEU A 8 -20.05 -6.93 2.83
CA LEU A 8 -19.71 -7.29 1.46
C LEU A 8 -20.82 -6.83 0.51
N PRO A 9 -20.60 -5.79 -0.30
CA PRO A 9 -21.54 -5.40 -1.34
C PRO A 9 -21.79 -6.53 -2.33
N VAL A 10 -23.04 -6.69 -2.78
CA VAL A 10 -23.43 -7.77 -3.69
C VAL A 10 -22.64 -7.72 -5.00
N GLY A 11 -22.03 -8.84 -5.37
CA GLY A 11 -21.24 -8.97 -6.61
C GLY A 11 -19.83 -8.36 -6.52
N MET A 12 -19.42 -7.91 -5.36
CA MET A 12 -18.03 -7.56 -5.10
C MET A 12 -17.21 -8.85 -5.02
N PRO A 13 -16.02 -8.93 -5.66
CA PRO A 13 -15.19 -10.13 -5.62
C PRO A 13 -14.74 -10.48 -4.19
N ASP A 14 -14.71 -11.77 -3.84
CA ASP A 14 -14.24 -12.27 -2.54
C ASP A 14 -12.71 -12.30 -2.44
N GLU A 15 -12.01 -12.42 -3.57
CA GLU A 15 -10.56 -12.40 -3.66
C GLU A 15 -10.12 -11.16 -4.43
N PHE A 16 -9.24 -10.38 -3.81
CA PHE A 16 -8.93 -9.05 -4.29
C PHE A 16 -7.66 -9.01 -5.12
N TYR A 17 -7.86 -8.78 -6.41
CA TYR A 17 -6.92 -7.93 -7.12
C TYR A 17 -7.42 -6.48 -6.96
N PHE A 18 -6.52 -5.57 -6.63
CA PHE A 18 -6.79 -4.16 -6.39
C PHE A 18 -7.65 -3.50 -7.50
N GLU A 19 -7.42 -3.87 -8.75
CA GLU A 19 -8.14 -3.35 -9.92
C GLU A 19 -9.60 -3.83 -9.96
N ASP A 20 -9.87 -5.03 -9.46
CA ASP A 20 -11.21 -5.62 -9.52
C ASP A 20 -12.18 -4.87 -8.61
N TRP A 21 -11.77 -4.53 -7.38
CA TRP A 21 -12.64 -3.78 -6.50
C TRP A 21 -12.69 -2.28 -6.84
N LEU A 22 -11.61 -1.67 -7.40
CA LEU A 22 -11.65 -0.30 -7.93
C LEU A 22 -12.66 -0.14 -9.06
N SER A 23 -12.80 -1.15 -9.91
CA SER A 23 -13.75 -1.17 -11.01
C SER A 23 -15.17 -1.54 -10.58
N TYR A 24 -15.35 -2.02 -9.34
CA TYR A 24 -16.63 -2.45 -8.82
C TYR A 24 -17.62 -1.29 -8.74
N SER A 25 -18.83 -1.52 -9.23
CA SER A 25 -19.97 -0.63 -9.04
C SER A 25 -21.29 -1.39 -9.03
N THR A 26 -22.27 -0.89 -8.28
CA THR A 26 -23.61 -1.48 -8.22
C THR A 26 -24.69 -0.42 -8.03
N THR A 27 -25.90 -0.71 -8.48
CA THR A 27 -27.09 0.10 -8.22
C THR A 27 -28.03 -0.56 -7.21
N ASP A 28 -27.72 -1.78 -6.75
CA ASP A 28 -28.58 -2.55 -5.86
C ASP A 28 -27.75 -3.23 -4.76
N LEU A 29 -28.07 -2.95 -3.51
CA LEU A 29 -27.45 -3.55 -2.33
C LEU A 29 -28.35 -4.60 -1.65
N THR A 30 -29.47 -4.99 -2.25
CA THR A 30 -30.52 -5.82 -1.61
C THR A 30 -30.01 -7.17 -1.10
N ASN A 31 -29.02 -7.75 -1.75
CA ASN A 31 -28.43 -9.05 -1.37
C ASN A 31 -27.01 -8.95 -0.83
N SER A 32 -26.62 -7.76 -0.39
CA SER A 32 -25.33 -7.58 0.27
C SER A 32 -25.30 -8.22 1.65
N THR A 33 -24.13 -8.65 2.09
CA THR A 33 -23.99 -9.47 3.30
C THR A 33 -23.31 -8.70 4.41
N PRO A 34 -24.04 -8.34 5.50
CA PRO A 34 -23.39 -7.90 6.74
C PRO A 34 -22.55 -9.05 7.31
N SER A 35 -21.34 -8.73 7.75
CA SER A 35 -20.39 -9.68 8.31
C SER A 35 -19.65 -9.09 9.51
N GLY A 36 -18.79 -9.88 10.14
CA GLY A 36 -17.81 -9.43 11.09
C GLY A 36 -16.45 -9.94 10.64
N SER A 37 -15.48 -9.07 10.58
CA SER A 37 -14.10 -9.40 10.21
C SER A 37 -13.16 -9.23 11.40
N VAL A 38 -12.16 -10.11 11.50
CA VAL A 38 -11.15 -10.03 12.56
C VAL A 38 -10.12 -8.98 12.20
N VAL A 39 -9.81 -8.08 13.12
CA VAL A 39 -8.72 -7.13 12.96
C VAL A 39 -7.41 -7.87 13.09
N VAL A 40 -6.62 -7.92 12.03
CA VAL A 40 -5.29 -8.54 12.01
C VAL A 40 -4.20 -7.54 12.31
N ARG A 41 -4.38 -6.27 11.91
CA ARG A 41 -3.41 -5.19 12.13
C ARG A 41 -4.09 -3.86 12.34
N THR A 42 -3.38 -2.93 12.97
CA THR A 42 -3.76 -1.52 13.07
C THR A 42 -2.61 -0.66 12.59
N TYR A 43 -2.93 0.39 11.86
CA TYR A 43 -1.96 1.33 11.32
C TYR A 43 -2.26 2.74 11.81
N SER A 44 -1.23 3.58 11.87
CA SER A 44 -1.41 5.00 12.11
C SER A 44 -0.50 5.79 11.19
N GLU A 45 -1.02 6.88 10.64
CA GLU A 45 -0.30 7.79 9.76
C GLU A 45 -0.68 9.23 10.05
N ASP A 46 0.30 10.13 10.00
CA ASP A 46 0.10 11.56 10.20
C ASP A 46 -0.17 12.25 8.86
N PHE A 47 -1.34 12.87 8.72
CA PHE A 47 -1.73 13.63 7.53
C PHE A 47 -1.72 15.12 7.84
N TYR A 48 -1.20 15.91 6.90
CA TYR A 48 -1.20 17.36 6.98
C TYR A 48 -2.45 17.97 6.34
N GLY A 49 -3.61 17.62 6.88
CA GLY A 49 -4.91 18.09 6.45
C GLY A 49 -5.95 16.98 6.35
N TYR A 50 -7.19 17.36 6.48
CA TYR A 50 -8.34 16.45 6.33
C TYR A 50 -9.57 17.19 5.81
N TYR A 51 -10.47 16.45 5.19
CA TYR A 51 -11.82 16.91 4.93
C TYR A 51 -12.70 16.62 6.16
N LEU A 52 -13.37 17.64 6.65
CA LEU A 52 -14.41 17.50 7.65
C LEU A 52 -15.76 17.39 6.94
N ILE A 53 -16.33 16.18 6.94
CA ILE A 53 -17.61 15.86 6.32
C ILE A 53 -18.69 15.90 7.39
N ASN A 54 -19.83 16.53 7.09
CA ASN A 54 -20.99 16.62 7.99
C ASN A 54 -20.64 17.10 9.41
N SER A 55 -19.58 17.91 9.53
CA SER A 55 -19.05 18.44 10.81
C SER A 55 -18.55 17.40 11.82
N SER A 56 -18.47 16.11 11.46
CA SER A 56 -18.09 15.03 12.38
C SER A 56 -17.16 13.99 11.80
N ILE A 57 -17.25 13.67 10.52
CA ILE A 57 -16.44 12.63 9.87
C ILE A 57 -15.18 13.29 9.34
N LYS A 58 -14.02 12.84 9.82
CA LYS A 58 -12.71 13.27 9.33
C LYS A 58 -12.20 12.28 8.29
N VAL A 59 -11.85 12.78 7.11
CA VAL A 59 -11.31 12.02 5.99
C VAL A 59 -9.96 12.62 5.63
N PRO A 60 -8.83 11.89 5.70
CA PRO A 60 -7.52 12.47 5.43
C PRO A 60 -7.41 13.00 4.00
N VAL A 61 -6.80 14.18 3.84
CA VAL A 61 -6.40 14.67 2.51
C VAL A 61 -5.18 13.88 2.08
N MET A 62 -5.38 13.00 1.12
CA MET A 62 -4.32 12.16 0.58
C MET A 62 -3.62 12.88 -0.58
N LYS A 63 -2.29 12.84 -0.63
CA LYS A 63 -1.56 13.25 -1.83
C LYS A 63 -1.98 12.35 -2.98
N GLN A 64 -2.03 12.89 -4.18
CA GLN A 64 -2.51 12.21 -5.40
C GLN A 64 -1.82 10.85 -5.66
N SER A 65 -0.61 10.70 -5.20
CA SER A 65 0.21 9.48 -5.25
C SER A 65 -0.21 8.38 -4.28
N MET A 66 -0.87 8.73 -3.18
CA MET A 66 -1.42 7.78 -2.20
C MET A 66 -2.87 7.38 -2.53
N MET A 67 -3.42 7.93 -3.61
CA MET A 67 -4.81 7.77 -4.01
C MET A 67 -5.05 6.61 -4.98
N LYS A 68 -4.17 5.63 -5.04
CA LYS A 68 -4.37 4.46 -5.91
C LYS A 68 -5.56 3.58 -5.48
N GLY A 69 -6.56 4.13 -4.83
CA GLY A 69 -7.73 3.36 -4.51
C GLY A 69 -8.80 4.13 -3.77
N GLY A 70 -10.03 3.93 -4.20
CA GLY A 70 -11.19 4.37 -3.47
C GLY A 70 -11.26 3.64 -2.13
N ARG A 71 -11.22 4.40 -1.04
CA ARG A 71 -11.34 3.85 0.32
C ARG A 71 -12.73 3.97 0.88
N TYR A 72 -13.57 4.78 0.25
CA TYR A 72 -14.88 5.14 0.75
C TYR A 72 -15.95 4.61 -0.18
N PHE A 73 -16.92 3.89 0.37
CA PHE A 73 -18.05 3.39 -0.40
C PHE A 73 -19.06 4.52 -0.56
N LEU A 74 -19.19 5.03 -1.80
CA LEU A 74 -19.95 6.23 -2.14
C LEU A 74 -21.07 5.91 -3.10
N LYS A 75 -22.23 6.51 -2.89
CA LYS A 75 -23.29 6.57 -3.88
C LYS A 75 -23.29 7.93 -4.55
N GLN A 76 -23.08 7.93 -5.86
CA GLN A 76 -23.15 9.10 -6.73
C GLN A 76 -24.27 8.88 -7.75
N GLY A 77 -25.30 9.72 -7.67
CA GLY A 77 -26.55 9.44 -8.38
C GLY A 77 -27.21 8.15 -7.89
N ASP A 78 -27.38 7.17 -8.77
CA ASP A 78 -27.97 5.86 -8.42
C ASP A 78 -26.92 4.76 -8.26
N THR A 79 -25.62 5.08 -8.37
CA THR A 79 -24.54 4.08 -8.43
C THR A 79 -23.65 4.16 -7.18
N TRP A 80 -23.45 3.01 -6.54
CA TRP A 80 -22.46 2.79 -5.50
C TRP A 80 -21.14 2.35 -6.11
N SER A 81 -20.04 2.95 -5.68
CA SER A 81 -18.68 2.58 -6.08
C SER A 81 -17.67 3.00 -5.02
N TRP A 82 -16.43 2.54 -5.16
CA TRP A 82 -15.34 2.98 -4.31
C TRP A 82 -14.76 4.30 -4.81
N GLY A 83 -14.60 5.27 -3.92
CA GLY A 83 -14.05 6.58 -4.23
C GLY A 83 -12.94 7.01 -3.27
N THR A 84 -12.10 7.92 -3.75
CA THR A 84 -11.04 8.57 -2.96
C THR A 84 -11.63 9.71 -2.11
N PRO A 85 -10.88 10.27 -1.15
CA PRO A 85 -11.30 11.48 -0.43
C PRO A 85 -11.70 12.65 -1.34
N ASP A 86 -11.05 12.79 -2.50
CA ASP A 86 -11.32 13.87 -3.44
C ASP A 86 -12.62 13.67 -4.22
N ASP A 87 -13.03 12.42 -4.43
CA ASP A 87 -14.28 12.07 -5.14
C ASP A 87 -15.53 12.39 -4.31
N ILE A 88 -15.40 12.52 -2.98
CA ILE A 88 -16.52 12.84 -2.10
C ILE A 88 -17.05 14.24 -2.38
N SER A 89 -18.31 14.37 -2.73
CA SER A 89 -18.97 15.64 -3.03
C SER A 89 -20.26 15.83 -2.23
N VAL A 90 -20.62 17.09 -1.98
CA VAL A 90 -21.93 17.39 -1.38
C VAL A 90 -23.05 16.88 -2.28
N GLY A 91 -23.98 16.13 -1.71
CA GLY A 91 -25.07 15.44 -2.42
C GLY A 91 -24.77 13.97 -2.71
N ASP A 92 -23.54 13.47 -2.45
CA ASP A 92 -23.26 12.04 -2.42
C ASP A 92 -23.78 11.40 -1.13
N TYR A 93 -23.74 10.07 -1.06
CA TYR A 93 -24.14 9.34 0.13
C TYR A 93 -23.07 8.32 0.53
N PHE A 94 -22.88 8.17 1.85
CA PHE A 94 -22.20 7.03 2.44
C PHE A 94 -23.21 5.94 2.81
N LEU A 95 -22.72 4.71 2.96
CA LEU A 95 -23.47 3.62 3.59
C LEU A 95 -23.10 3.57 5.08
N ASP A 96 -24.10 3.68 5.97
CA ASP A 96 -23.88 3.53 7.40
C ASP A 96 -23.89 2.04 7.84
N ASN A 97 -23.53 1.82 9.09
CA ASN A 97 -23.45 0.47 9.64
C ASN A 97 -24.80 -0.23 9.84
N ASP A 98 -25.92 0.46 9.67
CA ASP A 98 -27.29 -0.06 9.71
C ASP A 98 -27.86 -0.26 8.29
N GLY A 99 -27.09 0.06 7.25
CA GLY A 99 -27.45 -0.08 5.85
C GLY A 99 -28.27 1.11 5.32
N ASN A 100 -28.25 2.26 6.00
CA ASN A 100 -28.91 3.46 5.54
C ASN A 100 -27.97 4.35 4.70
N GLU A 101 -28.56 5.17 3.87
CA GLU A 101 -27.88 6.20 3.10
C GLU A 101 -27.68 7.46 3.96
N VAL A 102 -26.42 7.89 4.14
CA VAL A 102 -26.06 9.10 4.87
C VAL A 102 -25.58 10.15 3.88
N GLU A 103 -26.39 11.17 3.65
CA GLU A 103 -26.08 12.25 2.71
C GLU A 103 -24.88 13.09 3.18
N VAL A 104 -23.97 13.37 2.24
CA VAL A 104 -22.91 14.36 2.41
C VAL A 104 -23.50 15.76 2.27
N THR A 105 -23.75 16.42 3.37
CA THR A 105 -24.36 17.77 3.39
C THR A 105 -23.32 18.89 3.45
N SER A 106 -22.09 18.56 3.86
CA SER A 106 -20.97 19.50 3.87
C SER A 106 -19.64 18.80 3.76
N LYS A 107 -18.67 19.46 3.07
CA LYS A 107 -17.26 19.06 2.99
C LYS A 107 -16.40 20.32 3.14
N THR A 108 -15.55 20.36 4.15
CA THR A 108 -14.66 21.48 4.42
C THR A 108 -13.24 20.96 4.60
N GLU A 109 -12.28 21.53 3.87
CA GLU A 109 -10.86 21.23 4.06
C GLU A 109 -10.32 21.94 5.30
N VAL A 110 -9.61 21.19 6.13
CA VAL A 110 -8.96 21.67 7.35
C VAL A 110 -7.45 21.40 7.24
N ALA A 111 -6.67 22.49 7.19
CA ALA A 111 -5.20 22.42 7.12
C ALA A 111 -4.63 22.29 8.55
N GLN A 112 -4.74 21.11 9.12
CA GLN A 112 -4.23 20.78 10.45
C GLN A 112 -3.62 19.37 10.39
N GLU A 113 -2.46 19.18 11.01
CA GLU A 113 -1.88 17.87 11.21
C GLU A 113 -2.75 17.02 12.14
N GLU A 114 -3.04 15.80 11.72
CA GLU A 114 -3.87 14.84 12.46
C GLU A 114 -3.37 13.42 12.20
N THR A 115 -3.31 12.60 13.25
CA THR A 115 -3.02 11.18 13.13
C THR A 115 -4.30 10.41 12.81
N PHE A 116 -4.28 9.67 11.71
CA PHE A 116 -5.35 8.76 11.32
C PHE A 116 -4.96 7.33 11.57
N TYR A 117 -5.97 6.53 11.91
CA TYR A 117 -5.82 5.10 12.14
C TYR A 117 -6.61 4.33 11.08
N SER A 118 -6.03 3.25 10.58
CA SER A 118 -6.69 2.30 9.69
C SER A 118 -6.51 0.89 10.20
N LEU A 119 -7.41 0.00 9.79
CA LEU A 119 -7.42 -1.41 10.16
C LEU A 119 -7.12 -2.25 8.93
N ASP A 120 -6.39 -3.34 9.15
CA ASP A 120 -6.35 -4.47 8.26
C ASP A 120 -7.26 -5.54 8.86
N VAL A 121 -8.19 -6.05 8.07
CA VAL A 121 -9.21 -7.00 8.51
C VAL A 121 -9.20 -8.22 7.62
N GLU A 122 -9.43 -9.41 8.20
CA GLU A 122 -9.49 -10.67 7.47
C GLU A 122 -10.71 -10.73 6.54
N ASP A 123 -10.61 -11.55 5.52
CA ASP A 123 -11.64 -12.00 4.58
C ASP A 123 -12.09 -10.96 3.54
N ILE A 124 -12.88 -9.98 3.91
CA ILE A 124 -13.59 -9.12 2.95
C ILE A 124 -13.06 -7.69 2.85
N ASP A 125 -11.97 -7.40 3.53
CA ASP A 125 -11.22 -6.13 3.45
C ASP A 125 -12.06 -4.84 3.59
N THR A 126 -13.25 -4.93 4.19
CA THR A 126 -14.11 -3.78 4.45
C THR A 126 -14.50 -3.70 5.93
N TYR A 127 -14.66 -2.48 6.44
CA TYR A 127 -15.13 -2.25 7.80
C TYR A 127 -15.83 -0.90 7.92
N PHE A 128 -16.55 -0.70 9.02
CA PHE A 128 -17.15 0.59 9.33
C PHE A 128 -16.27 1.40 10.29
N THR A 129 -15.98 2.64 9.92
CA THR A 129 -15.32 3.63 10.78
C THR A 129 -16.09 4.94 10.73
N SER A 130 -16.24 5.63 11.89
CA SER A 130 -17.06 6.84 11.97
C SER A 130 -18.46 6.66 11.34
N ASP A 131 -19.00 5.45 11.45
CA ASP A 131 -20.30 5.03 10.92
C ASP A 131 -20.43 5.06 9.39
N ILE A 132 -19.31 4.95 8.66
CA ILE A 132 -19.30 4.84 7.20
C ILE A 132 -18.48 3.63 6.75
N LEU A 133 -18.89 3.00 5.65
CA LEU A 133 -18.18 1.86 5.07
C LEU A 133 -16.93 2.29 4.36
N VAL A 134 -15.81 1.67 4.74
CA VAL A 134 -14.50 1.87 4.12
C VAL A 134 -13.89 0.54 3.71
N HIS A 135 -12.99 0.58 2.74
CA HIS A 135 -12.13 -0.54 2.38
C HIS A 135 -10.80 -0.40 3.12
N ASN A 136 -10.27 -1.50 3.67
CA ASN A 136 -8.89 -1.48 4.11
C ASN A 136 -8.00 -1.38 2.86
N ILE A 137 -7.02 -0.54 2.93
CA ILE A 137 -5.89 -0.60 2.00
C ILE A 137 -4.72 -0.97 2.89
N PRO A 138 -4.14 -2.15 2.71
CA PRO A 138 -2.91 -2.48 3.42
C PRO A 138 -1.94 -1.32 3.21
N PRO A 139 -1.25 -0.86 4.25
CA PRO A 139 -0.18 0.08 4.04
C PRO A 139 0.82 -0.55 3.09
N GLY A 140 1.42 0.31 2.29
CA GLY A 140 2.36 -0.11 1.27
C GLY A 140 3.45 -1.02 1.82
N LYS A 141 3.93 -1.89 0.98
CA LYS A 141 5.06 -2.79 1.24
C LYS A 141 6.33 -1.94 1.41
N CYS A 142 6.96 -2.00 2.57
CA CYS A 142 7.95 -1.02 3.00
C CYS A 142 9.24 -1.64 3.56
N PHE A 143 10.28 -0.80 3.63
CA PHE A 143 11.58 -1.11 4.24
C PHE A 143 11.81 -0.27 5.49
N THR A 144 12.67 -0.74 6.40
CA THR A 144 13.11 0.11 7.52
C THR A 144 13.89 1.33 7.03
N GLY A 145 13.80 2.43 7.77
CA GLY A 145 14.40 3.71 7.37
C GLY A 145 15.93 3.70 7.18
N ASP A 146 16.61 2.68 7.69
CA ASP A 146 18.06 2.50 7.52
C ASP A 146 18.45 1.72 6.27
N THR A 147 17.48 1.21 5.51
CA THR A 147 17.70 0.56 4.21
C THR A 147 18.40 1.50 3.24
N MET A 148 19.46 1.00 2.61
CA MET A 148 20.30 1.80 1.69
C MET A 148 19.76 1.72 0.27
N ILE A 149 19.45 2.85 -0.31
CA ILE A 149 19.05 2.99 -1.73
C ILE A 149 20.29 3.28 -2.56
N THR A 150 20.46 2.57 -3.68
CA THR A 150 21.56 2.81 -4.62
C THR A 150 21.22 4.02 -5.50
N LEU A 151 22.02 5.07 -5.41
CA LEU A 151 21.84 6.28 -6.23
C LEU A 151 22.43 6.09 -7.63
N ALA A 152 22.02 6.95 -8.55
CA ALA A 152 22.46 6.93 -9.96
C ALA A 152 23.96 7.06 -10.15
N ASP A 153 24.68 7.70 -9.23
CA ASP A 153 26.14 7.86 -9.25
C ASP A 153 26.90 6.68 -8.61
N GLY A 154 26.16 5.65 -8.15
CA GLY A 154 26.71 4.47 -7.49
C GLY A 154 26.96 4.63 -5.99
N THR A 155 26.64 5.76 -5.41
CA THR A 155 26.67 5.96 -3.95
C THR A 155 25.39 5.42 -3.30
N TYR A 156 25.35 5.37 -1.97
CA TYR A 156 24.24 4.84 -1.20
C TYR A 156 23.69 5.88 -0.25
N GLN A 157 22.36 5.95 -0.12
CA GLN A 157 21.68 6.82 0.82
C GLN A 157 20.58 6.06 1.54
N LYS A 158 20.38 6.30 2.85
CA LYS A 158 19.29 5.70 3.61
C LYS A 158 17.94 6.15 3.05
N ILE A 159 16.99 5.20 2.91
CA ILE A 159 15.67 5.49 2.32
C ILE A 159 14.95 6.63 3.03
N LYS A 160 15.06 6.74 4.35
CA LYS A 160 14.46 7.84 5.15
C LYS A 160 15.01 9.24 4.82
N HIS A 161 16.09 9.33 4.05
CA HIS A 161 16.69 10.60 3.61
C HIS A 161 16.55 10.82 2.10
N ILE A 162 15.89 9.91 1.40
CA ILE A 162 15.62 10.08 -0.03
C ILE A 162 14.58 11.19 -0.21
N GLU A 163 14.86 12.12 -1.09
CA GLU A 163 13.99 13.25 -1.42
C GLU A 163 13.40 13.08 -2.82
N LEU A 164 12.27 13.72 -3.08
CA LEU A 164 11.67 13.77 -4.42
C LEU A 164 12.63 14.35 -5.43
N GLY A 165 12.75 13.71 -6.59
CA GLY A 165 13.67 14.08 -7.66
C GLY A 165 15.09 13.51 -7.49
N ALA A 166 15.42 12.86 -6.36
CA ALA A 166 16.65 12.10 -6.22
C ALA A 166 16.75 11.07 -7.33
N LYS A 167 17.90 10.90 -7.97
CA LYS A 167 18.09 9.89 -9.01
C LYS A 167 18.60 8.59 -8.39
N VAL A 168 17.79 7.56 -8.49
CA VAL A 168 18.12 6.21 -8.03
C VAL A 168 18.47 5.29 -9.20
N LYS A 169 19.29 4.28 -8.93
CA LYS A 169 19.57 3.21 -9.88
C LYS A 169 18.34 2.30 -9.95
N THR A 170 17.91 1.97 -11.14
CA THR A 170 16.78 1.09 -11.41
C THR A 170 17.18 -0.05 -12.33
N TYR A 171 16.38 -1.11 -12.36
CA TYR A 171 16.57 -2.27 -13.21
C TYR A 171 15.36 -2.47 -14.11
N ASP A 172 15.61 -2.46 -15.41
CA ASP A 172 14.65 -2.82 -16.44
C ASP A 172 14.70 -4.34 -16.63
N VAL A 173 13.63 -5.02 -16.21
CA VAL A 173 13.56 -6.49 -16.24
C VAL A 173 13.41 -6.99 -17.67
N GLU A 174 12.68 -6.29 -18.54
CA GLU A 174 12.45 -6.68 -19.92
C GLU A 174 13.72 -6.56 -20.77
N GLU A 175 14.40 -5.42 -20.64
CA GLU A 175 15.64 -5.15 -21.39
C GLU A 175 16.87 -5.73 -20.69
N ASN A 176 16.74 -6.25 -19.46
CA ASN A 176 17.82 -6.75 -18.62
C ASN A 176 18.98 -5.73 -18.49
N THR A 177 18.63 -4.47 -18.22
CA THR A 177 19.58 -3.36 -18.16
C THR A 177 19.43 -2.50 -16.91
N LEU A 178 20.58 -1.97 -16.47
CA LEU A 178 20.59 -0.95 -15.41
C LEU A 178 20.25 0.42 -15.99
N GLN A 179 19.34 1.12 -15.34
CA GLN A 179 18.91 2.46 -15.70
C GLN A 179 18.98 3.39 -14.48
N ASN A 180 18.60 4.64 -14.65
CA ASN A 180 18.48 5.61 -13.56
C ASN A 180 17.15 6.34 -13.72
N SER A 181 16.42 6.51 -12.61
CA SER A 181 15.14 7.18 -12.61
C SER A 181 15.02 8.17 -11.45
N PRO A 182 14.35 9.31 -11.65
CA PRO A 182 14.02 10.19 -10.55
C PRO A 182 12.93 9.56 -9.67
N VAL A 183 13.07 9.73 -8.36
CA VAL A 183 12.05 9.38 -7.37
C VAL A 183 10.90 10.38 -7.47
N LEU A 184 9.71 9.88 -7.71
CA LEU A 184 8.49 10.69 -7.80
C LEU A 184 7.67 10.65 -6.51
N GLU A 185 7.85 9.61 -5.69
CA GLU A 185 7.14 9.45 -4.42
C GLU A 185 7.96 8.68 -3.39
N VAL A 186 7.90 9.14 -2.14
CA VAL A 186 8.39 8.41 -0.97
C VAL A 186 7.26 8.34 0.04
N VAL A 187 6.96 7.14 0.52
CA VAL A 187 5.92 6.87 1.53
C VAL A 187 6.59 6.55 2.86
N LYS A 188 5.93 6.91 3.95
CA LYS A 188 6.37 6.64 5.32
C LYS A 188 5.17 6.10 6.12
N VAL A 189 5.30 4.91 6.69
CA VAL A 189 4.23 4.21 7.44
C VAL A 189 4.82 3.45 8.63
N LEU A 190 4.01 3.21 9.67
CA LEU A 190 4.38 2.34 10.80
C LEU A 190 3.90 0.91 10.54
N HIS A 191 4.82 -0.07 10.65
CA HIS A 191 4.53 -1.49 10.50
C HIS A 191 4.99 -2.32 11.69
N ASP A 192 4.28 -3.41 12.00
CA ASP A 192 4.61 -4.40 13.03
C ASP A 192 4.88 -5.81 12.46
N ASN A 193 4.80 -5.96 11.14
CA ASN A 193 4.97 -7.21 10.39
C ASN A 193 6.30 -7.26 9.64
N LEU A 194 7.40 -6.95 10.29
CA LEU A 194 8.71 -6.92 9.65
C LEU A 194 9.42 -8.27 9.68
N VAL A 195 10.15 -8.52 8.60
CA VAL A 195 11.03 -9.68 8.44
C VAL A 195 12.42 -9.19 8.05
N LYS A 196 13.43 -9.78 8.68
CA LYS A 196 14.82 -9.58 8.32
C LYS A 196 15.32 -10.73 7.47
N TYR A 197 15.74 -10.41 6.26
CA TYR A 197 16.40 -11.32 5.33
C TYR A 197 17.90 -11.15 5.42
N LYS A 198 18.63 -12.26 5.47
CA LYS A 198 20.08 -12.26 5.39
C LYS A 198 20.55 -13.06 4.18
N PHE A 199 21.53 -12.48 3.45
CA PHE A 199 22.08 -13.06 2.25
C PHE A 199 23.48 -13.65 2.46
N ASN A 200 23.93 -14.48 1.52
CA ASN A 200 25.20 -15.20 1.59
C ASN A 200 26.46 -14.30 1.54
N ASP A 201 26.33 -13.03 1.14
CA ASP A 201 27.37 -12.02 1.20
C ASP A 201 27.37 -11.20 2.50
N ASN A 202 26.52 -11.56 3.48
CA ASN A 202 26.20 -10.88 4.72
C ASN A 202 25.39 -9.56 4.57
N THR A 203 24.87 -9.23 3.40
CA THR A 203 23.86 -8.20 3.27
C THR A 203 22.63 -8.58 4.09
N GLU A 204 22.01 -7.60 4.73
CA GLU A 204 20.74 -7.76 5.47
C GLU A 204 19.73 -6.72 4.98
N ILE A 205 18.47 -7.14 4.83
CA ILE A 205 17.32 -6.28 4.52
C ILE A 205 16.24 -6.51 5.55
N MET A 206 15.63 -5.45 6.06
CA MET A 206 14.39 -5.52 6.82
C MET A 206 13.26 -4.88 6.01
N ALA A 207 12.23 -5.67 5.72
CA ALA A 207 11.07 -5.29 4.97
C ALA A 207 9.79 -5.81 5.63
N THR A 208 8.63 -5.34 5.20
CA THR A 208 7.35 -5.97 5.54
C THR A 208 7.34 -7.43 5.05
N ASP A 209 6.62 -8.31 5.75
CA ASP A 209 6.60 -9.76 5.47
C ASP A 209 5.94 -10.12 4.14
N ASP A 210 5.25 -9.19 3.53
CA ASP A 210 4.59 -9.27 2.22
C ASP A 210 5.33 -8.51 1.10
N HIS A 211 6.51 -7.92 1.39
CA HIS A 211 7.25 -7.13 0.40
C HIS A 211 7.69 -7.99 -0.80
N PRO A 212 7.39 -7.59 -2.04
CA PRO A 212 7.77 -8.35 -3.23
C PRO A 212 9.22 -8.09 -3.60
N PHE A 213 9.96 -9.17 -3.79
CA PHE A 213 11.32 -9.16 -4.30
C PHE A 213 11.36 -9.80 -5.68
N TYR A 214 12.28 -9.35 -6.51
CA TYR A 214 12.57 -10.02 -7.77
C TYR A 214 13.39 -11.29 -7.50
N VAL A 215 12.75 -12.45 -7.62
CA VAL A 215 13.39 -13.76 -7.47
C VAL A 215 13.97 -14.20 -8.82
N ALA A 216 15.30 -14.36 -8.88
CA ALA A 216 16.00 -14.80 -10.07
C ALA A 216 15.85 -16.32 -10.26
N SER A 217 14.80 -16.76 -10.96
CA SER A 217 14.68 -18.16 -11.38
C SER A 217 15.54 -18.45 -12.59
N ASP A 218 15.97 -19.73 -12.77
CA ASP A 218 16.75 -20.16 -13.95
C ASP A 218 15.94 -20.16 -15.26
N SER A 219 14.65 -19.89 -15.21
CA SER A 219 13.77 -19.74 -16.36
C SER A 219 13.28 -18.30 -16.48
N TYR A 220 13.61 -17.66 -17.56
CA TYR A 220 13.31 -16.27 -17.97
C TYR A 220 11.80 -15.91 -18.05
N ILE A 221 10.90 -16.76 -17.56
CA ILE A 221 9.44 -16.65 -17.81
C ILE A 221 8.61 -16.50 -16.56
N ASP A 222 9.16 -16.76 -15.35
CA ASP A 222 8.41 -16.63 -14.08
C ASP A 222 9.25 -15.88 -13.03
N SER A 223 9.34 -14.56 -13.19
CA SER A 223 9.76 -13.71 -12.09
C SER A 223 8.58 -13.55 -11.12
N ASP A 224 8.48 -14.46 -10.16
CA ASP A 224 7.52 -14.32 -9.06
C ASP A 224 7.96 -13.17 -8.15
N TYR A 225 7.19 -12.09 -8.17
CA TYR A 225 7.29 -11.05 -7.15
C TYR A 225 6.57 -11.53 -5.90
N ARG A 226 7.30 -11.97 -4.92
CA ARG A 226 6.79 -12.49 -3.66
C ARG A 226 7.75 -12.25 -2.50
N PRO A 227 7.33 -12.42 -1.25
CA PRO A 227 8.24 -12.51 -0.11
C PRO A 227 9.29 -13.61 -0.32
N LEU A 228 10.50 -13.38 0.22
CA LEU A 228 11.60 -14.33 0.06
C LEU A 228 11.55 -15.47 1.07
N GLU A 229 11.99 -16.64 0.62
CA GLU A 229 12.22 -17.81 1.46
C GLU A 229 13.73 -18.18 1.49
N VAL A 230 14.13 -18.98 2.50
CA VAL A 230 15.50 -19.47 2.56
C VAL A 230 15.81 -20.33 1.33
N GLY A 231 16.86 -19.98 0.61
CA GLY A 231 17.27 -20.63 -0.62
C GLY A 231 16.92 -19.86 -1.90
N ASP A 232 16.06 -18.85 -1.81
CA ASP A 232 15.78 -17.98 -2.95
C ASP A 232 17.03 -17.22 -3.41
N GLU A 233 17.09 -16.95 -4.69
CA GLU A 233 18.14 -16.14 -5.31
C GLU A 233 17.56 -14.82 -5.81
N VAL A 234 18.22 -13.71 -5.48
CA VAL A 234 17.91 -12.36 -5.94
C VAL A 234 19.08 -11.75 -6.69
N LEU A 235 18.86 -10.68 -7.44
CA LEU A 235 19.94 -9.92 -8.07
C LEU A 235 20.36 -8.73 -7.23
N ASN A 236 21.67 -8.48 -7.16
CA ASN A 236 22.17 -7.24 -6.56
C ASN A 236 22.34 -6.13 -7.62
N ASP A 237 22.76 -4.93 -7.19
CA ASP A 237 22.97 -3.74 -8.02
C ASP A 237 24.14 -3.83 -9.02
N GLU A 238 24.85 -4.95 -9.04
CA GLU A 238 25.84 -5.36 -10.04
C GLU A 238 25.36 -6.55 -10.89
N LEU A 239 24.07 -6.95 -10.72
CA LEU A 239 23.42 -8.11 -11.35
C LEU A 239 24.05 -9.46 -10.98
N ASN A 240 24.73 -9.56 -9.86
CA ASN A 240 25.20 -10.82 -9.31
C ASN A 240 24.09 -11.47 -8.45
N LYS A 241 24.01 -12.79 -8.49
CA LYS A 241 23.07 -13.56 -7.66
C LYS A 241 23.50 -13.58 -6.20
N LEU A 242 22.55 -13.30 -5.32
CA LEU A 242 22.66 -13.46 -3.88
C LEU A 242 21.61 -14.48 -3.42
N SER A 243 22.00 -15.39 -2.51
CA SER A 243 21.07 -16.39 -1.95
C SER A 243 20.65 -16.00 -0.54
N VAL A 244 19.36 -16.16 -0.24
CA VAL A 244 18.79 -15.98 1.10
C VAL A 244 19.25 -17.13 2.00
N ILE A 245 19.94 -16.82 3.10
CA ILE A 245 20.42 -17.83 4.06
C ILE A 245 19.68 -17.83 5.38
N SER A 246 18.91 -16.77 5.69
CA SER A 246 18.09 -16.66 6.90
C SER A 246 16.93 -15.71 6.68
N VAL A 247 15.78 -16.07 7.27
CA VAL A 247 14.55 -15.27 7.36
C VAL A 247 14.13 -15.23 8.81
N GLU A 248 14.05 -14.05 9.42
CA GLU A 248 13.76 -13.85 10.84
C GLU A 248 12.65 -12.80 11.02
N LYS A 249 11.58 -13.17 11.73
CA LYS A 249 10.52 -12.22 12.08
C LYS A 249 11.01 -11.24 13.13
N ILE A 250 10.70 -9.95 12.94
CA ILE A 250 11.06 -8.86 13.83
C ILE A 250 9.80 -8.34 14.51
N ASP A 251 9.80 -8.37 15.85
CA ASP A 251 8.70 -7.84 16.63
C ASP A 251 8.84 -6.34 16.87
N GLY A 252 7.71 -5.64 16.94
CA GLY A 252 7.61 -4.24 17.34
C GLY A 252 7.14 -3.33 16.21
N LEU A 253 6.53 -2.22 16.59
CA LEU A 253 6.05 -1.19 15.68
C LEU A 253 7.22 -0.31 15.24
N ILE A 254 7.55 -0.33 13.98
CA ILE A 254 8.73 0.32 13.39
C ILE A 254 8.32 1.22 12.23
N GLU A 255 8.92 2.40 12.18
CA GLU A 255 8.78 3.34 11.08
C GLU A 255 9.46 2.80 9.81
N THR A 256 8.71 2.72 8.73
CA THR A 256 9.14 2.14 7.46
C THR A 256 8.90 3.11 6.31
N TYR A 257 9.57 2.87 5.19
CA TYR A 257 9.59 3.73 4.02
C TYR A 257 9.53 2.90 2.75
N ASN A 258 8.92 3.47 1.71
CA ASN A 258 8.99 2.92 0.36
C ASN A 258 9.17 4.02 -0.69
N ILE A 259 9.83 3.69 -1.80
CA ILE A 259 9.82 4.48 -3.03
C ILE A 259 8.71 3.89 -3.89
N ASN A 260 7.52 4.51 -3.85
CA ASN A 260 6.34 3.98 -4.54
C ASN A 260 6.38 4.21 -6.05
N LYS A 261 7.12 5.22 -6.51
CA LYS A 261 7.11 5.58 -7.92
C LYS A 261 8.44 6.15 -8.38
N THR A 262 8.93 5.59 -9.48
CA THR A 262 9.99 6.14 -10.31
C THR A 262 9.44 6.53 -11.68
N ASP A 263 10.11 7.42 -12.40
CA ASP A 263 9.61 8.00 -13.67
C ASP A 263 9.45 6.95 -14.80
N ASN A 264 10.23 5.89 -14.76
CA ASN A 264 10.23 4.84 -15.77
C ASN A 264 9.52 3.54 -15.34
N GLY A 265 8.92 3.50 -14.14
CA GLY A 265 8.25 2.30 -13.61
C GLY A 265 9.16 1.12 -13.32
N ASN A 266 10.47 1.28 -13.44
CA ASN A 266 11.44 0.20 -13.25
C ASN A 266 11.71 -0.07 -11.77
N LYS A 267 12.21 -1.28 -11.50
CA LYS A 267 12.54 -1.74 -10.14
C LYS A 267 13.76 -1.00 -9.58
N ASP A 268 13.74 -0.62 -8.32
CA ASP A 268 14.86 0.03 -7.63
C ASP A 268 15.76 -1.00 -6.90
N PHE A 269 16.80 -0.50 -6.22
CA PHE A 269 17.72 -1.33 -5.44
C PHE A 269 17.70 -0.92 -3.96
N SER A 270 17.10 -1.75 -3.13
CA SER A 270 17.11 -1.62 -1.67
C SER A 270 18.15 -2.53 -1.04
N ASN A 271 19.08 -1.98 -0.24
CA ASN A 271 20.28 -2.66 0.26
C ASN A 271 21.00 -3.48 -0.83
N ARG A 272 21.10 -2.89 -2.05
CA ARG A 272 21.71 -3.48 -3.25
C ARG A 272 20.90 -4.64 -3.86
N VAL A 273 19.70 -4.95 -3.41
CA VAL A 273 18.84 -6.01 -3.96
C VAL A 273 17.73 -5.41 -4.80
N VAL A 274 17.40 -6.03 -5.94
CA VAL A 274 16.29 -5.62 -6.81
C VAL A 274 14.96 -5.87 -6.10
N VAL A 275 14.16 -4.83 -6.00
CA VAL A 275 12.83 -4.88 -5.40
C VAL A 275 11.79 -4.31 -6.36
N SER A 276 10.52 -4.63 -6.15
CA SER A 276 9.42 -4.01 -6.88
C SER A 276 8.97 -2.75 -6.18
N ASP A 277 8.76 -1.66 -6.94
CA ASP A 277 7.84 -0.63 -6.51
C ASP A 277 6.40 -1.14 -6.71
N GLU A 278 5.44 -0.64 -5.93
CA GLU A 278 4.04 -1.12 -5.98
C GLU A 278 3.29 -0.69 -7.25
N SER A 279 3.96 -0.03 -8.21
CA SER A 279 3.31 0.60 -9.35
C SER A 279 2.96 -0.34 -10.49
N GLU A 280 3.30 -1.63 -10.42
CA GLU A 280 3.02 -2.60 -11.47
C GLU A 280 2.32 -3.85 -10.95
N THR A 281 1.01 -3.77 -10.88
CA THR A 281 0.13 -4.87 -11.24
C THR A 281 -0.67 -4.38 -12.44
N GLU A 282 -0.18 -4.70 -13.66
CA GLU A 282 -1.03 -4.68 -14.85
C GLU A 282 -2.07 -5.80 -14.78
#